data_03ce31d9a533f915e4c70b49786c9b59
#
_entry.id   03ce31d9a533f915e4c70b49786c9b59
#
_cell.length_a   1.000
_cell.length_b   1.000
_cell.length_c   1.000
_cell.angle_alpha   90.00
_cell.angle_beta   90.00
_cell.angle_gamma   90.00
#
_symmetry.space_group_name_H-M   'P 1'
#
loop_
_entity.id
_entity.type
_entity.pdbx_description
1 polymer ?
#
loop_
_entity_poly.entity_id
_entity_poly.type
_entity_poly.pdbx_seq_one_letter_code
_entity_poly.pdbx_strand_id
1 'polypeptide(L)'
;MTRICTISKAISITSATVANIDETAQKNIEIFGIVSDSRKLKTGELFVALTGENFDGHGFVAAAIAQGAVAAIVSHEWAKSEAAKGLPVLAVRNTLTAYQDLARWWRTQFQQPVISVTGSVGKTTTKEIIASMLACYVSPHKQVHKSQANHNNDIGVAQTLLAIAPEQHD
;
A
#
# COMPACT_ATOMS: atom_id res chain seq x y z
N MET A 1 9.23 11.06 6.16
CA MET A 1 8.26 10.04 5.69
C MET A 1 7.01 10.79 5.27
N THR A 2 6.52 10.55 4.06
CA THR A 2 5.28 11.17 3.56
C THR A 2 4.09 10.54 4.27
N ARG A 3 3.21 11.38 4.83
CA ARG A 3 1.93 10.91 5.37
C ARG A 3 1.01 10.55 4.21
N ILE A 4 0.50 9.33 4.20
CA ILE A 4 -0.51 8.89 3.23
C ILE A 4 -1.91 9.34 3.66
N CYS A 5 -2.39 8.88 4.81
CA CYS A 5 -3.72 9.23 5.34
C CYS A 5 -3.82 8.93 6.84
N THR A 6 -5.03 9.08 7.40
CA THR A 6 -5.37 8.59 8.75
C THR A 6 -6.09 7.23 8.66
N ILE A 7 -6.17 6.53 9.79
CA ILE A 7 -6.96 5.29 9.91
C ILE A 7 -8.42 5.54 9.49
N SER A 8 -9.03 6.63 9.94
CA SER A 8 -10.40 7.01 9.57
C SER A 8 -10.57 7.14 8.04
N LYS A 9 -9.57 7.71 7.35
CA LYS A 9 -9.61 7.82 5.89
C LYS A 9 -9.45 6.46 5.22
N ALA A 10 -8.56 5.60 5.71
CA ALA A 10 -8.41 4.25 5.20
C ALA A 10 -9.69 3.43 5.34
N ILE A 11 -10.39 3.54 6.49
CA ILE A 11 -11.72 2.94 6.71
C ILE A 11 -12.72 3.41 5.65
N SER A 12 -12.80 4.72 5.43
CA SER A 12 -13.72 5.31 4.45
C SER A 12 -13.46 4.82 3.01
N ILE A 13 -12.18 4.64 2.62
CA ILE A 13 -11.80 4.17 1.28
C ILE A 13 -12.14 2.70 1.10
N THR A 14 -11.86 1.87 2.11
CA THR A 14 -11.96 0.41 2.01
C THR A 14 -13.30 -0.15 2.50
N SER A 15 -14.16 0.70 3.07
CA SER A 15 -15.39 0.30 3.77
C SER A 15 -15.14 -0.76 4.86
N ALA A 16 -14.00 -0.65 5.54
CA ALA A 16 -13.59 -1.61 6.56
C ALA A 16 -14.43 -1.46 7.84
N THR A 17 -14.68 -2.58 8.51
CA THR A 17 -15.11 -2.61 9.91
C THR A 17 -13.90 -2.66 10.82
N VAL A 18 -13.97 -1.96 11.95
CA VAL A 18 -12.83 -1.75 12.85
C VAL A 18 -12.94 -2.65 14.08
N ALA A 19 -11.83 -3.23 14.50
CA ALA A 19 -11.72 -3.90 15.77
C ALA A 19 -10.49 -3.40 16.55
N ASN A 20 -10.67 -3.19 17.84
CA ASN A 20 -9.62 -2.79 18.81
C ASN A 20 -8.93 -1.44 18.52
N ILE A 21 -9.62 -0.51 17.85
CA ILE A 21 -9.18 0.88 17.68
C ILE A 21 -10.37 1.76 18.01
N ASP A 22 -10.26 2.61 19.05
CA ASP A 22 -11.33 3.53 19.41
C ASP A 22 -11.51 4.66 18.38
N GLU A 23 -12.70 5.29 18.37
CA GLU A 23 -13.04 6.30 17.36
C GLU A 23 -12.13 7.54 17.39
N THR A 24 -11.64 7.91 18.55
CA THR A 24 -10.72 9.05 18.69
C THR A 24 -9.36 8.69 18.09
N ALA A 25 -8.84 7.50 18.37
CA ALA A 25 -7.60 6.99 17.80
C ALA A 25 -7.68 6.87 16.28
N GLN A 26 -8.82 6.41 15.72
CA GLN A 26 -9.00 6.32 14.26
C GLN A 26 -8.78 7.65 13.53
N LYS A 27 -9.17 8.78 14.15
CA LYS A 27 -9.01 10.12 13.56
C LYS A 27 -7.57 10.64 13.66
N ASN A 28 -6.86 10.25 14.71
CA ASN A 28 -5.55 10.80 15.07
C ASN A 28 -4.36 9.94 14.60
N ILE A 29 -4.56 8.63 14.43
CA ILE A 29 -3.48 7.76 13.95
C ILE A 29 -3.19 8.04 12.48
N GLU A 30 -1.99 8.48 12.19
CA GLU A 30 -1.48 8.73 10.86
C GLU A 30 -0.82 7.49 10.27
N ILE A 31 -0.99 7.28 8.97
CA ILE A 31 -0.40 6.19 8.19
C ILE A 31 0.67 6.79 7.28
N PHE A 32 1.92 6.34 7.42
CA PHE A 32 3.08 6.81 6.67
C PHE A 32 3.51 5.88 5.53
N GLY A 33 2.86 4.74 5.39
CA GLY A 33 3.10 3.76 4.34
C GLY A 33 2.03 2.68 4.36
N ILE A 34 1.84 2.00 3.24
CA ILE A 34 0.91 0.86 3.14
C ILE A 34 1.68 -0.27 2.48
N VAL A 35 1.90 -1.36 3.22
CA VAL A 35 2.76 -2.46 2.81
C VAL A 35 2.08 -3.82 2.95
N SER A 36 2.42 -4.74 2.06
CA SER A 36 1.96 -6.13 2.10
C SER A 36 3.08 -7.14 2.42
N ASP A 37 4.32 -6.68 2.47
CA ASP A 37 5.48 -7.50 2.86
C ASP A 37 5.96 -7.07 4.25
N SER A 38 5.70 -7.89 5.28
CA SER A 38 6.05 -7.61 6.67
C SER A 38 7.57 -7.40 6.89
N ARG A 39 8.42 -7.98 6.04
CA ARG A 39 9.88 -7.83 6.11
C ARG A 39 10.35 -6.41 5.76
N LYS A 40 9.53 -5.66 5.02
CA LYS A 40 9.80 -4.28 4.59
C LYS A 40 9.08 -3.24 5.44
N LEU A 41 8.25 -3.69 6.38
CA LEU A 41 7.42 -2.84 7.21
C LEU A 41 8.27 -1.91 8.08
N LYS A 42 7.86 -0.66 8.15
CA LYS A 42 8.42 0.36 9.04
C LYS A 42 7.37 0.81 10.06
N THR A 43 7.83 1.30 11.19
CA THR A 43 6.94 1.85 12.22
C THR A 43 6.06 2.97 11.64
N GLY A 44 4.77 2.94 11.96
CA GLY A 44 3.81 3.92 11.47
C GLY A 44 3.12 3.54 10.15
N GLU A 45 3.41 2.37 9.58
CA GLU A 45 2.78 1.89 8.35
C GLU A 45 1.55 1.02 8.64
N LEU A 46 0.68 0.91 7.64
CA LEU A 46 -0.47 0.02 7.62
C LEU A 46 -0.07 -1.29 6.91
N PHE A 47 -0.21 -2.42 7.59
CA PHE A 47 0.02 -3.73 6.99
C PHE A 47 -1.23 -4.23 6.27
N VAL A 48 -1.08 -4.87 5.11
CA VAL A 48 -2.19 -5.50 4.37
C VAL A 48 -1.92 -6.99 4.23
N ALA A 49 -2.75 -7.82 4.87
CA ALA A 49 -2.65 -9.26 4.84
C ALA A 49 -3.23 -9.81 3.53
N LEU A 50 -2.41 -9.82 2.47
CA LEU A 50 -2.81 -10.41 1.20
C LEU A 50 -2.73 -11.94 1.26
N THR A 51 -3.67 -12.60 0.59
CA THR A 51 -3.67 -14.06 0.41
C THR A 51 -3.39 -14.36 -1.07
N GLY A 52 -2.48 -15.27 -1.33
CA GLY A 52 -2.15 -15.80 -2.63
C GLY A 52 -2.30 -17.33 -2.66
N GLU A 53 -2.02 -17.95 -3.80
CA GLU A 53 -2.15 -19.40 -3.98
C GLU A 53 -1.27 -20.22 -3.00
N ASN A 54 -0.07 -19.71 -2.70
CA ASN A 54 0.93 -20.42 -1.92
C ASN A 54 1.30 -19.72 -0.60
N PHE A 55 0.61 -18.64 -0.23
CA PHE A 55 0.91 -17.93 1.01
C PHE A 55 -0.34 -17.22 1.56
N ASP A 56 -0.39 -17.06 2.87
CA ASP A 56 -1.39 -16.27 3.58
C ASP A 56 -0.73 -15.22 4.46
N GLY A 57 -0.93 -13.96 4.10
CA GLY A 57 -0.41 -12.80 4.83
C GLY A 57 -0.98 -12.65 6.24
N HIS A 58 -2.12 -13.25 6.52
CA HIS A 58 -2.74 -13.21 7.85
C HIS A 58 -1.86 -13.80 8.94
N GLY A 59 -1.03 -14.81 8.63
CA GLY A 59 -0.07 -15.36 9.56
C GLY A 59 0.99 -14.40 10.07
N PHE A 60 1.16 -13.25 9.41
CA PHE A 60 2.17 -12.23 9.75
C PHE A 60 1.59 -11.02 10.48
N VAL A 61 0.27 -10.94 10.71
CA VAL A 61 -0.39 -9.77 11.30
C VAL A 61 0.15 -9.45 12.69
N ALA A 62 0.22 -10.43 13.58
CA ALA A 62 0.73 -10.21 14.94
C ALA A 62 2.19 -9.71 14.93
N ALA A 63 3.03 -10.29 14.08
CA ALA A 63 4.42 -9.87 13.92
C ALA A 63 4.52 -8.44 13.35
N ALA A 64 3.69 -8.10 12.37
CA ALA A 64 3.64 -6.75 11.78
C ALA A 64 3.22 -5.69 12.83
N ILE A 65 2.22 -5.97 13.65
CA ILE A 65 1.82 -5.08 14.75
C ILE A 65 2.95 -4.93 15.77
N ALA A 66 3.58 -6.03 16.18
CA ALA A 66 4.73 -6.01 17.09
C ALA A 66 5.93 -5.23 16.52
N GLN A 67 6.10 -5.20 15.20
CA GLN A 67 7.15 -4.45 14.49
C GLN A 67 6.81 -2.96 14.34
N GLY A 68 5.59 -2.53 14.69
CA GLY A 68 5.18 -1.13 14.70
C GLY A 68 4.19 -0.73 13.62
N ALA A 69 3.50 -1.69 12.98
CA ALA A 69 2.34 -1.34 12.17
C ALA A 69 1.27 -0.69 13.04
N VAL A 70 0.65 0.39 12.54
CA VAL A 70 -0.42 1.09 13.27
C VAL A 70 -1.73 0.32 13.29
N ALA A 71 -1.95 -0.50 12.27
CA ALA A 71 -3.07 -1.44 12.15
C ALA A 71 -2.77 -2.44 11.03
N ALA A 72 -3.62 -3.47 10.90
CA ALA A 72 -3.57 -4.39 9.77
C ALA A 72 -4.92 -4.49 9.05
N ILE A 73 -4.91 -4.49 7.70
CA ILE A 73 -6.08 -4.84 6.89
C ILE A 73 -6.12 -6.37 6.77
N VAL A 74 -7.25 -6.95 7.17
CA VAL A 74 -7.47 -8.40 7.21
C VAL A 74 -8.83 -8.76 6.61
N SER A 75 -9.05 -10.03 6.28
CA SER A 75 -10.37 -10.51 5.86
C SER A 75 -11.36 -10.52 7.04
N HIS A 76 -12.66 -10.34 6.74
CA HIS A 76 -13.71 -10.46 7.75
C HIS A 76 -13.70 -11.82 8.47
N GLU A 77 -13.32 -12.88 7.77
CA GLU A 77 -13.24 -14.23 8.33
C GLU A 77 -12.12 -14.30 9.38
N TRP A 78 -10.93 -13.85 9.00
CA TRP A 78 -9.79 -13.86 9.92
C TRP A 78 -10.00 -12.95 11.14
N ALA A 79 -10.66 -11.80 10.96
CA ALA A 79 -10.95 -10.86 12.05
C ALA A 79 -11.81 -11.47 13.18
N LYS A 80 -12.54 -12.56 12.91
CA LYS A 80 -13.34 -13.30 13.89
C LYS A 80 -12.55 -14.37 14.63
N SER A 81 -11.32 -14.64 14.25
CA SER A 81 -10.49 -15.70 14.84
C SER A 81 -9.90 -15.26 16.18
N GLU A 82 -9.49 -16.24 16.99
CA GLU A 82 -8.76 -15.98 18.23
C GLU A 82 -7.45 -15.22 18.01
N ALA A 83 -6.81 -15.42 16.84
CA ALA A 83 -5.56 -14.77 16.47
C ALA A 83 -5.72 -13.25 16.26
N ALA A 84 -6.94 -12.75 16.01
CA ALA A 84 -7.23 -11.33 15.85
C ALA A 84 -7.48 -10.59 17.17
N LYS A 85 -7.67 -11.33 18.27
CA LYS A 85 -8.03 -10.72 19.57
C LYS A 85 -6.99 -9.72 20.04
N GLY A 86 -7.46 -8.51 20.39
CA GLY A 86 -6.61 -7.43 20.90
C GLY A 86 -5.72 -6.75 19.87
N LEU A 87 -5.69 -7.22 18.63
CA LEU A 87 -4.92 -6.58 17.56
C LEU A 87 -5.72 -5.46 16.89
N PRO A 88 -5.10 -4.31 16.58
CA PRO A 88 -5.74 -3.21 15.84
C PRO A 88 -5.93 -3.63 14.37
N VAL A 89 -7.14 -4.01 13.99
CA VAL A 89 -7.42 -4.50 12.64
C VAL A 89 -8.58 -3.77 11.95
N LEU A 90 -8.44 -3.64 10.64
CA LEU A 90 -9.43 -3.15 9.70
C LEU A 90 -9.92 -4.35 8.87
N ALA A 91 -11.11 -4.86 9.17
CA ALA A 91 -11.65 -6.03 8.52
C ALA A 91 -12.39 -5.64 7.24
N VAL A 92 -12.05 -6.29 6.13
CA VAL A 92 -12.61 -6.05 4.79
C VAL A 92 -13.09 -7.37 4.17
N ARG A 93 -13.94 -7.26 3.15
CA ARG A 93 -14.39 -8.44 2.41
C ARG A 93 -13.27 -9.09 1.61
N ASN A 94 -12.42 -8.27 0.98
CA ASN A 94 -11.29 -8.72 0.16
C ASN A 94 -10.10 -7.78 0.35
N THR A 95 -9.00 -8.31 0.85
CA THR A 95 -7.81 -7.53 1.20
C THR A 95 -7.07 -7.01 -0.03
N LEU A 96 -7.10 -7.74 -1.17
CA LEU A 96 -6.51 -7.27 -2.43
C LEU A 96 -7.29 -6.08 -2.99
N THR A 97 -8.62 -6.15 -3.01
CA THR A 97 -9.46 -5.03 -3.44
C THR A 97 -9.21 -3.80 -2.57
N ALA A 98 -9.17 -3.96 -1.25
CA ALA A 98 -8.87 -2.86 -0.33
C ALA A 98 -7.49 -2.23 -0.59
N TYR A 99 -6.48 -3.05 -0.87
CA TYR A 99 -5.14 -2.59 -1.23
C TYR A 99 -5.13 -1.77 -2.53
N GLN A 100 -5.86 -2.24 -3.54
CA GLN A 100 -6.01 -1.55 -4.83
C GLN A 100 -6.81 -0.24 -4.69
N ASP A 101 -7.86 -0.22 -3.86
CA ASP A 101 -8.66 0.99 -3.61
C ASP A 101 -7.84 2.07 -2.91
N LEU A 102 -6.99 1.69 -1.95
CA LEU A 102 -6.04 2.60 -1.31
C LEU A 102 -5.02 3.15 -2.32
N ALA A 103 -4.51 2.31 -3.20
CA ALA A 103 -3.57 2.73 -4.25
C ALA A 103 -4.24 3.66 -5.26
N ARG A 104 -5.48 3.36 -5.67
CA ARG A 104 -6.29 4.20 -6.55
C ARG A 104 -6.55 5.55 -5.92
N TRP A 105 -6.98 5.56 -4.66
CA TRP A 105 -7.20 6.81 -3.95
C TRP A 105 -5.90 7.60 -3.80
N TRP A 106 -4.79 6.97 -3.40
CA TRP A 106 -3.50 7.64 -3.27
C TRP A 106 -3.08 8.30 -4.59
N ARG A 107 -3.27 7.62 -5.72
CA ARG A 107 -2.99 8.18 -7.05
C ARG A 107 -3.77 9.48 -7.31
N THR A 108 -4.96 9.67 -6.78
CA THR A 108 -5.75 10.90 -6.97
C THR A 108 -5.24 12.09 -6.15
N GLN A 109 -4.31 11.89 -5.24
CA GLN A 109 -3.80 12.97 -4.39
C GLN A 109 -2.71 13.81 -5.07
N PHE A 110 -2.27 13.44 -6.26
CA PHE A 110 -1.24 14.15 -7.02
C PHE A 110 -1.53 14.11 -8.52
N GLN A 111 -1.00 15.11 -9.25
CA GLN A 111 -1.32 15.34 -10.67
C GLN A 111 -0.18 14.93 -11.62
N GLN A 112 0.94 14.46 -11.12
CA GLN A 112 2.06 14.05 -11.97
C GLN A 112 1.61 13.04 -13.02
N PRO A 113 2.09 13.13 -14.26
CA PRO A 113 1.69 12.24 -15.34
C PRO A 113 2.13 10.79 -15.05
N VAL A 114 1.30 9.84 -15.46
CA VAL A 114 1.62 8.41 -15.38
C VAL A 114 1.68 7.83 -16.78
N ILE A 115 2.79 7.22 -17.10
CA ILE A 115 3.00 6.55 -18.39
C ILE A 115 2.86 5.04 -18.16
N SER A 116 1.88 4.43 -18.83
CA SER A 116 1.68 2.99 -18.84
C SER A 116 2.28 2.36 -20.08
N VAL A 117 3.08 1.31 -19.90
CA VAL A 117 3.68 0.53 -21.00
C VAL A 117 3.06 -0.86 -21.00
N THR A 118 2.34 -1.20 -22.07
CA THR A 118 1.76 -2.53 -22.29
C THR A 118 2.29 -3.15 -23.57
N GLY A 119 2.17 -4.46 -23.72
CA GLY A 119 2.62 -5.22 -24.90
C GLY A 119 3.07 -6.63 -24.55
N SER A 120 3.22 -7.48 -25.55
CA SER A 120 3.68 -8.86 -25.35
C SER A 120 5.18 -8.93 -25.07
N VAL A 121 5.99 -8.08 -25.73
CA VAL A 121 7.45 -8.04 -25.63
C VAL A 121 7.92 -6.60 -25.44
N GLY A 122 9.09 -6.40 -24.83
CA GLY A 122 9.77 -5.10 -24.77
C GLY A 122 9.30 -4.16 -23.66
N LYS A 123 8.27 -4.49 -22.87
CA LYS A 123 7.73 -3.62 -21.80
C LYS A 123 8.80 -3.09 -20.85
N THR A 124 9.65 -3.97 -20.33
CA THR A 124 10.71 -3.58 -19.38
C THR A 124 11.71 -2.65 -20.02
N THR A 125 12.20 -2.99 -21.22
CA THR A 125 13.15 -2.16 -21.96
C THR A 125 12.59 -0.78 -22.28
N THR A 126 11.35 -0.72 -22.79
CA THR A 126 10.67 0.53 -23.11
C THR A 126 10.49 1.40 -21.85
N LYS A 127 10.05 0.80 -20.74
CA LYS A 127 9.92 1.50 -19.44
C LYS A 127 11.28 2.08 -18.99
N GLU A 128 12.36 1.33 -19.07
CA GLU A 128 13.68 1.80 -18.66
C GLU A 128 14.18 2.95 -19.54
N ILE A 129 13.98 2.86 -20.87
CA ILE A 129 14.34 3.93 -21.82
C ILE A 129 13.57 5.19 -21.50
N ILE A 130 12.22 5.12 -21.35
CA ILE A 130 11.38 6.27 -21.02
C ILE A 130 11.84 6.88 -19.70
N ALA A 131 12.05 6.08 -18.66
CA ALA A 131 12.50 6.58 -17.36
C ALA A 131 13.86 7.28 -17.43
N SER A 132 14.80 6.75 -18.22
CA SER A 132 16.11 7.36 -18.43
C SER A 132 16.01 8.69 -19.19
N MET A 133 15.16 8.77 -20.19
CA MET A 133 14.92 10.02 -20.92
C MET A 133 14.29 11.08 -20.01
N LEU A 134 13.25 10.73 -19.27
CA LEU A 134 12.56 11.63 -18.35
C LEU A 134 13.48 12.12 -17.22
N ALA A 135 14.39 11.29 -16.75
CA ALA A 135 15.35 11.67 -15.70
C ALA A 135 16.21 12.89 -16.10
N CYS A 136 16.36 13.18 -17.40
CA CYS A 136 17.05 14.39 -17.87
C CYS A 136 16.23 15.68 -17.71
N TYR A 137 14.92 15.56 -17.52
CA TYR A 137 13.99 16.70 -17.48
C TYR A 137 13.40 16.96 -16.09
N VAL A 138 13.52 16.03 -15.16
CA VAL A 138 13.02 16.24 -13.80
C VAL A 138 13.93 17.17 -13.01
N SER A 139 13.36 17.85 -12.03
CA SER A 139 14.12 18.74 -11.13
C SER A 139 15.29 17.98 -10.45
N PRO A 140 16.44 18.64 -10.18
CA PRO A 140 17.59 18.01 -9.53
C PRO A 140 17.29 17.35 -8.17
N HIS A 141 16.20 17.75 -7.52
CA HIS A 141 15.78 17.23 -6.22
C HIS A 141 14.68 16.17 -6.31
N LYS A 142 14.25 15.81 -7.52
CA LYS A 142 13.19 14.85 -7.76
C LYS A 142 13.66 13.68 -8.62
N GLN A 143 12.92 12.60 -8.60
CA GLN A 143 13.24 11.37 -9.33
C GLN A 143 12.03 10.87 -10.11
N VAL A 144 12.31 10.21 -11.23
CA VAL A 144 11.28 9.47 -11.97
C VAL A 144 10.95 8.19 -11.21
N HIS A 145 9.72 8.11 -10.68
CA HIS A 145 9.24 6.87 -10.07
C HIS A 145 8.87 5.85 -11.14
N LYS A 146 9.33 4.61 -10.99
CA LYS A 146 9.02 3.53 -11.94
C LYS A 146 8.76 2.21 -11.23
N SER A 147 7.94 1.36 -11.83
CA SER A 147 7.73 0.00 -11.32
C SER A 147 9.04 -0.78 -11.29
N GLN A 148 9.29 -1.46 -10.16
CA GLN A 148 10.48 -2.29 -9.98
C GLN A 148 10.27 -3.68 -10.60
N ALA A 149 11.31 -4.20 -11.24
CA ALA A 149 11.34 -5.56 -11.79
C ALA A 149 10.02 -5.96 -12.51
N ASN A 150 9.46 -7.10 -12.14
CA ASN A 150 8.24 -7.67 -12.72
C ASN A 150 6.96 -7.31 -11.93
N HIS A 151 6.91 -6.14 -11.27
CA HIS A 151 5.70 -5.66 -10.57
C HIS A 151 4.64 -5.21 -11.59
N ASN A 152 4.18 -6.15 -12.41
CA ASN A 152 3.21 -5.95 -13.50
C ASN A 152 1.91 -6.73 -13.28
N ASN A 153 1.71 -7.31 -12.09
CA ASN A 153 0.47 -7.94 -11.65
C ASN A 153 -0.35 -7.00 -10.76
N ASP A 154 -1.53 -7.43 -10.38
CA ASP A 154 -2.50 -6.66 -9.59
C ASP A 154 -1.95 -6.13 -8.27
N ILE A 155 -1.07 -6.87 -7.62
CA ILE A 155 -0.39 -6.46 -6.38
C ILE A 155 0.74 -5.45 -6.70
N GLY A 156 1.53 -5.74 -7.72
CA GLY A 156 2.71 -4.94 -8.06
C GLY A 156 2.37 -3.53 -8.55
N VAL A 157 1.27 -3.37 -9.28
CA VAL A 157 0.77 -2.05 -9.69
C VAL A 157 0.36 -1.23 -8.47
N ALA A 158 -0.45 -1.81 -7.56
CA ALA A 158 -0.85 -1.14 -6.33
C ALA A 158 0.37 -0.77 -5.47
N GLN A 159 1.33 -1.67 -5.32
CA GLN A 159 2.57 -1.43 -4.60
C GLN A 159 3.39 -0.28 -5.22
N THR A 160 3.48 -0.23 -6.55
CA THR A 160 4.18 0.85 -7.25
C THR A 160 3.52 2.20 -7.00
N LEU A 161 2.19 2.28 -7.07
CA LEU A 161 1.46 3.53 -6.83
C LEU A 161 1.60 4.00 -5.37
N LEU A 162 1.47 3.10 -4.40
CA LEU A 162 1.60 3.42 -2.97
C LEU A 162 3.03 3.83 -2.55
N ALA A 163 4.03 3.48 -3.35
CA ALA A 163 5.41 3.88 -3.13
C ALA A 163 5.74 5.29 -3.67
N ILE A 164 4.81 5.95 -4.37
CA ILE A 164 5.02 7.33 -4.84
C ILE A 164 5.02 8.28 -3.65
N ALA A 165 6.09 9.08 -3.55
CA ALA A 165 6.22 10.18 -2.61
C ALA A 165 6.21 11.48 -3.41
N PRO A 166 5.10 12.26 -3.46
CA PRO A 166 4.94 13.41 -4.36
C PRO A 166 5.98 14.51 -4.16
N GLU A 167 6.59 14.60 -2.99
CA GLU A 167 7.68 15.53 -2.72
C GLU A 167 9.05 15.07 -3.28
N GLN A 168 9.20 13.80 -3.66
CA GLN A 168 10.44 13.21 -4.16
C GLN A 168 10.35 12.79 -5.63
N HIS A 169 9.14 12.63 -6.15
CA HIS A 169 8.90 12.12 -7.51
C HIS A 169 8.17 13.16 -8.36
N ASP A 170 8.54 13.22 -9.65
CA ASP A 170 7.82 13.91 -10.72
C ASP A 170 7.11 12.91 -11.62
#